data_cfce24da66ccd59ff3db9f218435e3ad
#
_entry.id   cfce24da66ccd59ff3db9f218435e3ad
#
_cell.length_a   1.000
_cell.length_b   1.000
_cell.length_c   1.000
_cell.angle_alpha   90.00
_cell.angle_beta   90.00
_cell.angle_gamma   90.00
#
_symmetry.space_group_name_H-M   'P 1'
#
loop_
_entity.id
_entity.type
_entity.pdbx_description
1 polymer ?
#
loop_
_entity_poly.entity_id
_entity_poly.type
_entity_poly.pdbx_seq_one_letter_code
_entity_poly.pdbx_strand_id
1 'polypeptide(L)'
;MSNNNVTILVERETFEKNGKTYFSYFIQGEIRGKHVRAAVVPPDKGGYTVLDIVFGNAMACELMVKPFEIKDEATGRVISGNSFAVVSYDENGEIYECSIKPYRASDKAILNMLVKAMKA
;
A
#
# COMPACT_ATOMS: atom_id res chain seq x y z
N MET A 1 -13.13 -13.25 20.99
CA MET A 1 -11.98 -12.51 20.52
C MET A 1 -11.93 -12.53 19.01
N SER A 2 -12.09 -11.41 18.43
CA SER A 2 -12.07 -11.34 16.99
C SER A 2 -10.64 -11.40 16.49
N ASN A 3 -10.38 -12.37 15.67
CA ASN A 3 -9.12 -12.51 15.02
C ASN A 3 -9.26 -11.91 13.64
N ASN A 4 -9.02 -10.62 13.53
CA ASN A 4 -9.06 -9.98 12.24
C ASN A 4 -7.70 -10.10 11.57
N ASN A 5 -7.33 -11.34 11.30
CA ASN A 5 -6.10 -11.61 10.59
C ASN A 5 -6.30 -11.36 9.10
N VAL A 6 -6.33 -10.09 8.76
CA VAL A 6 -6.32 -9.72 7.35
C VAL A 6 -4.88 -9.79 6.90
N THR A 7 -4.58 -10.78 6.10
CA THR A 7 -3.25 -10.90 5.50
C THR A 7 -3.20 -10.04 4.26
N ILE A 8 -2.21 -9.15 4.21
CA ILE A 8 -2.01 -8.26 3.09
C ILE A 8 -0.76 -8.66 2.34
N LEU A 9 -0.87 -8.74 1.03
CA LEU A 9 0.23 -9.11 0.15
C LEU A 9 0.36 -8.08 -0.96
N VAL A 10 1.58 -7.94 -1.45
CA VAL A 10 1.85 -7.14 -2.64
C VAL A 10 1.70 -8.04 -3.86
N GLU A 11 0.95 -7.58 -4.86
CA GLU A 11 0.87 -8.23 -6.16
C GLU A 11 1.53 -7.35 -7.21
N ARG A 12 2.05 -7.96 -8.24
CA ARG A 12 2.65 -7.25 -9.37
C ARG A 12 2.17 -7.86 -10.67
N GLU A 13 1.69 -7.02 -11.57
CA GLU A 13 1.32 -7.43 -12.92
C GLU A 13 2.26 -6.76 -13.92
N THR A 14 2.56 -7.48 -14.99
CA THR A 14 3.42 -7.00 -16.06
C THR A 14 2.55 -6.66 -17.26
N PHE A 15 2.79 -5.51 -17.89
CA PHE A 15 2.12 -5.17 -19.13
C PHE A 15 3.10 -4.52 -20.09
N GLU A 16 2.80 -4.65 -21.38
CA GLU A 16 3.63 -4.06 -22.43
C GLU A 16 2.90 -2.89 -23.10
N LYS A 17 3.62 -1.82 -23.33
CA LYS A 17 3.11 -0.66 -24.04
C LYS A 17 4.25 -0.04 -24.86
N ASN A 18 4.01 0.15 -26.15
CA ASN A 18 4.99 0.74 -27.07
C ASN A 18 6.35 0.03 -27.04
N GLY A 19 6.33 -1.31 -26.96
CA GLY A 19 7.55 -2.10 -26.95
C GLY A 19 8.32 -2.10 -25.64
N LYS A 20 7.77 -1.48 -24.59
CA LYS A 20 8.38 -1.43 -23.27
C LYS A 20 7.55 -2.21 -22.27
N THR A 21 8.23 -2.85 -21.32
CA THR A 21 7.60 -3.59 -20.26
C THR A 21 7.44 -2.70 -19.03
N TYR A 22 6.23 -2.67 -18.48
CA TYR A 22 5.90 -1.91 -17.28
C TYR A 22 5.35 -2.84 -16.23
N PHE A 23 5.45 -2.42 -14.98
CA PHE A 23 4.92 -3.16 -13.84
C PHE A 23 3.85 -2.32 -13.14
N SER A 24 2.77 -2.98 -12.76
CA SER A 24 1.72 -2.40 -11.93
C SER A 24 1.73 -3.13 -10.60
N TYR A 25 1.63 -2.38 -9.50
CA TYR A 25 1.67 -2.93 -8.15
C TYR A 25 0.30 -2.77 -7.50
N PHE A 26 -0.07 -3.79 -6.74
CA PHE A 26 -1.36 -3.82 -6.05
C PHE A 26 -1.16 -4.28 -4.62
N ILE A 27 -1.96 -3.74 -3.74
CA ILE A 27 -2.09 -4.24 -2.37
C ILE A 27 -3.35 -5.08 -2.34
N GLN A 28 -3.22 -6.35 -2.01
CA GLN A 28 -4.37 -7.25 -1.97
C GLN A 28 -4.58 -7.82 -0.59
N GLY A 29 -5.82 -8.11 -0.27
CA GLY A 29 -6.20 -8.74 0.97
C GLY A 29 -7.57 -9.35 0.84
N GLU A 30 -7.99 -10.04 1.89
CA GLU A 30 -9.30 -10.67 1.93
C GLU A 30 -10.08 -10.11 3.11
N ILE A 31 -11.27 -9.59 2.84
CA ILE A 31 -12.15 -9.04 3.86
C ILE A 31 -13.44 -9.86 3.86
N ARG A 32 -13.70 -10.52 4.98
CA ARG A 32 -14.91 -11.36 5.13
C ARG A 32 -15.06 -12.38 4.00
N GLY A 33 -13.96 -13.02 3.65
CA GLY A 33 -13.97 -14.02 2.58
C GLY A 33 -13.97 -13.45 1.17
N LYS A 34 -13.96 -12.14 1.03
CA LYS A 34 -13.98 -11.48 -0.27
C LYS A 34 -12.61 -10.88 -0.59
N HIS A 35 -12.05 -11.28 -1.70
CA HIS A 35 -10.76 -10.76 -2.17
C HIS A 35 -10.92 -9.34 -2.69
N VAL A 36 -10.09 -8.44 -2.21
CA VAL A 36 -10.04 -7.06 -2.68
C VAL A 36 -8.61 -6.68 -3.02
N ARG A 37 -8.45 -5.76 -3.94
CA ARG A 37 -7.14 -5.29 -4.31
C ARG A 37 -7.18 -3.83 -4.76
N ALA A 38 -6.13 -3.08 -4.40
CA ALA A 38 -6.01 -1.68 -4.75
C ALA A 38 -4.73 -1.46 -5.53
N ALA A 39 -4.81 -0.73 -6.63
CA ALA A 39 -3.64 -0.32 -7.39
C ALA A 39 -2.92 0.80 -6.63
N VAL A 40 -1.60 0.69 -6.52
CA VAL A 40 -0.79 1.65 -5.77
C VAL A 40 0.46 2.03 -6.55
N VAL A 41 0.97 3.20 -6.24
CA VAL A 41 2.19 3.71 -6.86
C VAL A 41 3.11 4.22 -5.74
N PRO A 42 4.36 3.74 -5.66
CA PRO A 42 5.32 4.34 -4.73
C PRO A 42 5.78 5.70 -5.25
N PRO A 43 6.18 6.62 -4.36
CA PRO A 43 6.56 7.97 -4.76
C PRO A 43 7.93 8.07 -5.42
N ASP A 44 8.79 7.06 -5.28
CA ASP A 44 10.15 7.10 -5.81
C ASP A 44 10.66 5.69 -6.16
N LYS A 45 11.88 5.65 -6.69
CA LYS A 45 12.51 4.39 -7.10
C LYS A 45 12.79 3.44 -5.93
N GLY A 46 13.10 3.99 -4.76
CA GLY A 46 13.33 3.18 -3.56
C GLY A 46 12.10 2.40 -3.17
N GLY A 47 10.91 3.01 -3.33
CA GLY A 47 9.66 2.33 -3.07
C GLY A 47 9.42 1.15 -3.98
N TYR A 48 9.73 1.29 -5.26
CA TYR A 48 9.62 0.17 -6.20
C TYR A 48 10.52 -0.99 -5.81
N THR A 49 11.74 -0.70 -5.36
CA THR A 49 12.67 -1.72 -4.90
C THR A 49 12.09 -2.50 -3.72
N VAL A 50 11.53 -1.80 -2.74
CA VAL A 50 10.92 -2.44 -1.57
C VAL A 50 9.74 -3.31 -1.99
N LEU A 51 8.85 -2.80 -2.84
CA LEU A 51 7.71 -3.57 -3.32
C LEU A 51 8.13 -4.82 -4.08
N ASP A 52 9.19 -4.73 -4.87
CA ASP A 52 9.73 -5.89 -5.60
C ASP A 52 10.27 -6.96 -4.66
N ILE A 53 10.95 -6.57 -3.59
CA ILE A 53 11.48 -7.50 -2.60
C ILE A 53 10.32 -8.19 -1.86
N VAL A 54 9.34 -7.42 -1.43
CA VAL A 54 8.18 -7.96 -0.72
C VAL A 54 7.39 -8.91 -1.61
N PHE A 55 7.16 -8.53 -2.85
CA PHE A 55 6.45 -9.36 -3.81
C PHE A 55 7.25 -10.63 -4.15
N GLY A 56 8.53 -10.50 -4.44
CA GLY A 56 9.38 -11.61 -4.84
C GLY A 56 9.54 -12.68 -3.77
N ASN A 57 9.44 -12.30 -2.51
CA ASN A 57 9.54 -13.21 -1.37
C ASN A 57 8.18 -13.59 -0.78
N ALA A 58 7.09 -13.16 -1.42
CA ALA A 58 5.72 -13.43 -0.97
C ALA A 58 5.53 -13.09 0.52
N MET A 59 6.06 -11.96 0.93
CA MET A 59 6.03 -11.55 2.34
C MET A 59 4.67 -10.97 2.73
N ALA A 60 4.20 -11.37 3.89
CA ALA A 60 3.00 -10.76 4.46
C ALA A 60 3.33 -9.33 4.92
N CYS A 61 2.38 -8.43 4.77
CA CYS A 61 2.57 -7.01 5.05
C CYS A 61 1.53 -6.48 6.01
N GLU A 62 1.89 -5.38 6.64
CA GLU A 62 0.95 -4.54 7.36
C GLU A 62 0.74 -3.27 6.56
N LEU A 63 -0.49 -2.80 6.54
CA LEU A 63 -0.83 -1.55 5.89
C LEU A 63 -1.03 -0.49 6.95
N MET A 64 -0.26 0.58 6.88
CA MET A 64 -0.29 1.66 7.86
C MET A 64 -0.85 2.93 7.26
N VAL A 65 -1.57 3.69 8.08
CA VAL A 65 -2.05 5.02 7.74
C VAL A 65 -1.27 6.02 8.56
N LYS A 66 -0.68 7.00 7.86
CA LYS A 66 0.02 8.10 8.53
C LYS A 66 -0.71 9.40 8.21
N PRO A 67 -1.34 10.04 9.19
CA PRO A 67 -1.96 11.34 8.93
C PRO A 67 -0.91 12.40 8.65
N PHE A 68 -1.24 13.33 7.79
CA PHE A 68 -0.36 14.45 7.50
C PHE A 68 -1.15 15.74 7.47
N GLU A 69 -0.44 16.84 7.73
CA GLU A 69 -1.01 18.18 7.72
C GLU A 69 -0.02 19.12 7.04
N ILE A 70 -0.49 19.82 6.02
CA ILE A 70 0.33 20.79 5.29
C ILE A 70 -0.32 22.15 5.40
N LYS A 71 0.46 23.14 5.85
CA LYS A 71 -0.01 24.51 5.92
C LYS A 71 0.50 25.28 4.72
N ASP A 72 -0.40 25.83 3.96
CA ASP A 72 -0.05 26.74 2.86
C ASP A 72 0.15 28.13 3.43
N GLU A 73 1.39 28.60 3.45
CA GLU A 73 1.73 29.89 4.03
C GLU A 73 1.15 31.07 3.23
N ALA A 74 0.94 30.89 1.94
CA ALA A 74 0.41 31.95 1.08
C ALA A 74 -1.06 32.24 1.36
N THR A 75 -1.86 31.23 1.67
CA THR A 75 -3.30 31.35 1.88
C THR A 75 -3.74 31.11 3.33
N GLY A 76 -2.84 30.61 4.18
CA GLY A 76 -3.17 30.22 5.54
C GLY A 76 -4.00 28.95 5.62
N ARG A 77 -4.21 28.28 4.50
CA ARG A 77 -4.99 27.05 4.43
C ARG A 77 -4.23 25.89 5.02
N VAL A 78 -4.96 25.07 5.77
CA VAL A 78 -4.43 23.81 6.27
C VAL A 78 -5.03 22.68 5.45
N ILE A 79 -4.17 21.88 4.83
CA ILE A 79 -4.57 20.71 4.08
C ILE A 79 -4.18 19.50 4.90
N SER A 80 -5.17 18.71 5.29
CA SER A 80 -4.92 17.48 6.04
C SER A 80 -5.38 16.27 5.24
N GLY A 81 -4.74 15.14 5.47
CA GLY A 81 -5.08 13.91 4.79
C GLY A 81 -4.35 12.74 5.40
N ASN A 82 -4.45 11.60 4.74
CA ASN A 82 -3.78 10.38 5.17
C ASN A 82 -2.89 9.86 4.05
N SER A 83 -1.68 9.45 4.42
CA SER A 83 -0.81 8.71 3.53
C SER A 83 -0.78 7.25 3.97
N PHE A 84 -0.44 6.37 3.05
CA PHE A 84 -0.40 4.93 3.31
C PHE A 84 1.03 4.43 3.19
N ALA A 85 1.35 3.39 3.96
CA ALA A 85 2.64 2.73 3.88
C ALA A 85 2.45 1.22 4.06
N VAL A 86 3.33 0.48 3.40
CA VAL A 86 3.39 -0.98 3.54
C VAL A 86 4.63 -1.30 4.36
N VAL A 87 4.47 -2.15 5.37
CA VAL A 87 5.57 -2.58 6.23
C VAL A 87 5.63 -4.10 6.26
N SER A 88 6.81 -4.66 6.07
CA SER A 88 7.01 -6.08 6.14
C SER A 88 8.30 -6.39 6.91
N TYR A 89 8.39 -7.60 7.45
CA TYR A 89 9.54 -8.06 8.22
C TYR A 89 10.03 -9.38 7.64
N ASP A 90 11.35 -9.55 7.57
CA ASP A 90 11.90 -10.83 7.16
C ASP A 90 12.18 -11.71 8.40
N GLU A 91 12.75 -12.90 8.15
CA GLU A 91 13.07 -13.87 9.20
C GLU A 91 14.06 -13.31 10.23
N ASN A 92 14.91 -12.38 9.81
CA ASN A 92 15.93 -11.79 10.67
C ASN A 92 15.42 -10.54 11.39
N GLY A 93 14.15 -10.20 11.21
CA GLY A 93 13.57 -9.01 11.81
C GLY A 93 13.89 -7.73 11.07
N GLU A 94 14.47 -7.82 9.87
CA GLU A 94 14.77 -6.66 9.07
C GLU A 94 13.47 -6.07 8.50
N ILE A 95 13.36 -4.75 8.58
CA ILE A 95 12.13 -4.05 8.22
C ILE A 95 12.21 -3.54 6.78
N TYR A 96 11.16 -3.81 6.02
CA TYR A 96 10.97 -3.26 4.68
C TYR A 96 9.74 -2.36 4.72
N GLU A 97 9.93 -1.07 4.54
CA GLU A 97 8.85 -0.09 4.60
C GLU A 97 8.88 0.77 3.36
N CYS A 98 7.69 1.06 2.83
CA CYS A 98 7.56 1.84 1.62
C CYS A 98 6.24 2.62 1.66
N SER A 99 6.33 3.92 1.38
CA SER A 99 5.12 4.73 1.20
C SER A 99 4.48 4.38 -0.13
N ILE A 100 3.15 4.37 -0.15
CA ILE A 100 2.39 4.09 -1.36
C ILE A 100 1.27 5.10 -1.51
N LYS A 101 0.90 5.36 -2.75
CA LYS A 101 -0.24 6.21 -3.07
C LYS A 101 -1.27 5.40 -3.82
N PRO A 102 -2.58 5.54 -3.51
CA PRO A 102 -3.60 4.90 -4.32
C PRO A 102 -3.60 5.50 -5.74
N TYR A 103 -3.81 4.66 -6.72
CA TYR A 103 -3.82 5.10 -8.12
C TYR A 103 -5.08 5.90 -8.46
N ARG A 104 -6.22 5.48 -7.91
CA ARG A 104 -7.52 6.11 -8.15
C ARG A 104 -8.28 6.27 -6.83
N ALA A 105 -9.37 7.04 -6.86
CA ALA A 105 -10.21 7.20 -5.70
C ALA A 105 -10.79 5.87 -5.22
N SER A 106 -11.14 4.97 -6.14
CA SER A 106 -11.63 3.63 -5.79
C SER A 106 -10.56 2.81 -5.08
N ASP A 107 -9.31 2.96 -5.46
CA ASP A 107 -8.20 2.27 -4.80
C ASP A 107 -7.99 2.80 -3.39
N LYS A 108 -8.15 4.11 -3.20
CA LYS A 108 -8.07 4.73 -1.88
C LYS A 108 -9.14 4.16 -0.96
N ALA A 109 -10.36 3.99 -1.47
CA ALA A 109 -11.45 3.41 -0.69
C ALA A 109 -11.12 1.99 -0.24
N ILE A 110 -10.52 1.19 -1.13
CA ILE A 110 -10.12 -0.18 -0.80
C ILE A 110 -9.01 -0.19 0.25
N LEU A 111 -8.01 0.68 0.13
CA LEU A 111 -6.96 0.79 1.14
C LEU A 111 -7.53 1.13 2.51
N ASN A 112 -8.48 2.06 2.57
CA ASN A 112 -9.15 2.42 3.81
C ASN A 112 -9.94 1.25 4.40
N MET A 113 -10.60 0.46 3.54
CA MET A 113 -11.31 -0.74 3.98
C MET A 113 -10.36 -1.77 4.59
N LEU A 114 -9.21 -1.98 3.96
CA LEU A 114 -8.21 -2.91 4.46
C LEU A 114 -7.64 -2.48 5.81
N VAL A 115 -7.32 -1.20 5.95
CA VAL A 115 -6.82 -0.66 7.22
C VAL A 115 -7.87 -0.85 8.33
N LYS A 116 -9.13 -0.57 8.02
CA LYS A 116 -10.23 -0.72 8.96
C LYS A 116 -10.39 -2.17 9.40
N ALA A 117 -10.29 -3.09 8.46
CA ALA A 117 -10.40 -4.53 8.75
C ALA A 117 -9.26 -5.01 9.64
N MET A 118 -8.05 -4.48 9.45
CA MET A 118 -6.91 -4.83 10.28
C MET A 118 -7.02 -4.33 11.71
N LYS A 119 -7.69 -3.21 11.92
CA LYS A 119 -7.84 -2.60 13.25
C LYS A 119 -9.01 -3.16 14.06
N ALA A 120 -9.92 -3.79 13.40
CA ALA A 120 -11.16 -4.24 14.06
C ALA A 120 -10.96 -5.41 15.00
#